data_7c7350edf6b6e415fc435daf54d734b4
#
_entry.id   7c7350edf6b6e415fc435daf54d734b4
#
_cell.length_a   1.000
_cell.length_b   1.000
_cell.length_c   1.000
_cell.angle_alpha   90.00
_cell.angle_beta   90.00
_cell.angle_gamma   90.00
#
_symmetry.space_group_name_H-M   'P 1'
#
loop_
_entity.id
_entity.type
_entity.pdbx_description
1 polymer ?
#
loop_
_entity_poly.entity_id
_entity_poly.type
_entity_poly.pdbx_seq_one_letter_code
_entity_poly.pdbx_strand_id
1 'polypeptide(L)'
;FVLIYYFFGLSVTSLLLMILSLTFIVIFFIDLKHYIIPNVLTFPTMVLGFVKSFDPNLNSLFPNYINSLIGGIFGYGIIWSIIFFYKQVKNKEGMGLGDAKLLAVIGFWFGWMAIPFVIFSSSIIALILVVPSLLNKTRKFSSQIPFGPYIVVGCILYVVFIEQYKNLLFG
;
A
#
# COMPACT_ATOMS: atom_id res chain seq x y z
N PHE A 1 -1.65 5.35 -16.52
CA PHE A 1 -1.59 6.76 -16.89
C PHE A 1 -2.84 7.20 -17.66
N VAL A 2 -3.24 6.49 -18.73
CA VAL A 2 -4.42 6.86 -19.54
C VAL A 2 -5.69 6.95 -18.67
N LEU A 3 -5.94 5.98 -17.79
CA LEU A 3 -7.09 6.03 -16.88
C LEU A 3 -7.02 7.21 -15.90
N ILE A 4 -5.86 7.52 -15.36
CA ILE A 4 -5.69 8.68 -14.46
C ILE A 4 -6.03 9.98 -15.20
N TYR A 5 -5.52 10.13 -16.42
CA TYR A 5 -5.84 11.28 -17.26
C TYR A 5 -7.33 11.35 -17.63
N TYR A 6 -7.94 10.22 -17.93
CA TYR A 6 -9.38 10.15 -18.27
C TYR A 6 -10.28 10.62 -17.12
N PHE A 7 -9.98 10.19 -15.88
CA PHE A 7 -10.80 10.53 -14.70
C PHE A 7 -10.49 11.90 -14.11
N PHE A 8 -9.24 12.37 -14.14
CA PHE A 8 -8.79 13.58 -13.44
C PHE A 8 -8.32 14.71 -14.36
N GLY A 9 -8.27 14.48 -15.67
CA GLY A 9 -7.78 15.45 -16.65
C GLY A 9 -6.33 15.87 -16.40
N LEU A 10 -5.96 17.06 -16.88
CA LEU A 10 -4.68 17.70 -16.56
C LEU A 10 -4.84 18.51 -15.26
N SER A 11 -4.60 17.86 -14.14
CA SER A 11 -4.69 18.46 -12.79
C SER A 11 -3.48 18.09 -11.95
N VAL A 12 -3.27 18.84 -10.86
CA VAL A 12 -2.22 18.52 -9.88
C VAL A 12 -2.47 17.12 -9.29
N THR A 13 -3.73 16.75 -9.06
CA THR A 13 -4.13 15.42 -8.60
C THR A 13 -3.66 14.32 -9.55
N SER A 14 -3.85 14.51 -10.86
CA SER A 14 -3.43 13.52 -11.86
C SER A 14 -1.91 13.37 -11.91
N LEU A 15 -1.16 14.47 -11.82
CA LEU A 15 0.31 14.42 -11.77
C LEU A 15 0.81 13.67 -10.54
N LEU A 16 0.23 13.94 -9.37
CA LEU A 16 0.57 13.25 -8.13
C LEU A 16 0.28 11.76 -8.22
N LEU A 17 -0.89 11.37 -8.73
CA LEU A 17 -1.25 9.95 -8.93
C LEU A 17 -0.34 9.26 -9.97
N MET A 18 0.12 9.96 -11.01
CA MET A 18 1.07 9.43 -11.98
C MET A 18 2.44 9.16 -11.34
N ILE A 19 2.94 10.06 -10.48
CA ILE A 19 4.18 9.87 -9.72
C ILE A 19 4.03 8.65 -8.79
N LEU A 20 2.94 8.57 -8.05
CA LEU A 20 2.67 7.43 -7.16
C LEU A 20 2.60 6.11 -7.93
N SER A 21 1.87 6.08 -9.05
CA SER A 21 1.72 4.88 -9.87
C SER A 21 3.05 4.42 -10.46
N LEU A 22 3.90 5.36 -10.90
CA LEU A 22 5.24 5.06 -11.39
C LEU A 22 6.10 4.44 -10.28
N THR A 23 6.07 5.03 -9.10
CA THR A 23 6.78 4.49 -7.93
C THR A 23 6.29 3.08 -7.59
N PHE A 24 4.99 2.85 -7.60
CA PHE A 24 4.40 1.54 -7.32
C PHE A 24 4.75 0.49 -8.39
N ILE A 25 4.79 0.86 -9.66
CA ILE A 25 5.23 -0.04 -10.75
C ILE A 25 6.68 -0.48 -10.49
N VAL A 26 7.56 0.47 -10.16
CA VAL A 26 8.97 0.15 -9.90
C VAL A 26 9.11 -0.76 -8.67
N ILE A 27 8.43 -0.44 -7.56
CA ILE A 27 8.42 -1.26 -6.34
C ILE A 27 7.88 -2.66 -6.64
N PHE A 28 6.79 -2.77 -7.39
CA PHE A 28 6.17 -4.04 -7.79
C PHE A 28 7.19 -4.98 -8.46
N PHE A 29 7.92 -4.49 -9.46
CA PHE A 29 8.90 -5.32 -10.18
C PHE A 29 10.15 -5.61 -9.34
N ILE A 30 10.61 -4.67 -8.53
CA ILE A 30 11.77 -4.89 -7.66
C ILE A 30 11.44 -5.95 -6.61
N ASP A 31 10.27 -5.85 -5.97
CA ASP A 31 9.87 -6.81 -4.93
C ASP A 31 9.62 -8.21 -5.50
N LEU A 32 9.01 -8.32 -6.68
CA LEU A 32 8.86 -9.61 -7.37
C LEU A 32 10.20 -10.30 -7.66
N LYS A 33 11.24 -9.52 -7.98
CA LYS A 33 12.54 -10.08 -8.40
C LYS A 33 13.51 -10.25 -7.24
N HIS A 34 13.53 -9.29 -6.32
CA HIS A 34 14.55 -9.18 -5.28
C HIS A 34 14.02 -9.35 -3.86
N TYR A 35 12.69 -9.38 -3.66
CA TYR A 35 12.07 -9.45 -2.33
C TYR A 35 12.45 -8.27 -1.42
N ILE A 36 12.67 -7.09 -2.01
CA ILE A 36 13.14 -5.88 -1.32
C ILE A 36 12.30 -4.69 -1.77
N ILE A 37 11.89 -3.85 -0.82
CA ILE A 37 11.25 -2.56 -1.07
C ILE A 37 12.27 -1.45 -0.77
N PRO A 38 12.78 -0.72 -1.80
CA PRO A 38 13.87 0.22 -1.64
C PRO A 38 13.46 1.47 -0.85
N ASN A 39 14.30 1.86 0.12
CA ASN A 39 14.09 3.08 0.90
C ASN A 39 14.13 4.35 0.05
N VAL A 40 14.96 4.35 -1.00
CA VAL A 40 15.10 5.48 -1.94
C VAL A 40 13.78 5.81 -2.65
N LEU A 41 12.88 4.85 -2.79
CA LEU A 41 11.55 5.05 -3.37
C LEU A 41 10.50 5.37 -2.29
N THR A 42 10.52 4.63 -1.18
CA THR A 42 9.48 4.75 -0.15
C THR A 42 9.55 6.07 0.61
N PHE A 43 10.75 6.51 1.06
CA PHE A 43 10.86 7.74 1.85
C PHE A 43 10.47 9.01 1.09
N PRO A 44 10.97 9.28 -0.14
CA PRO A 44 10.52 10.46 -0.88
C PRO A 44 9.01 10.43 -1.17
N THR A 45 8.45 9.24 -1.44
CA THR A 45 7.03 9.10 -1.70
C THR A 45 6.20 9.33 -0.43
N MET A 46 6.66 8.93 0.77
CA MET A 46 6.04 9.29 2.05
C MET A 46 6.02 10.79 2.25
N VAL A 47 7.18 11.45 2.07
CA VAL A 47 7.29 12.91 2.23
C VAL A 47 6.35 13.63 1.27
N LEU A 48 6.32 13.24 0.00
CA LEU A 48 5.43 13.81 -0.99
C LEU A 48 3.96 13.59 -0.62
N GLY A 49 3.60 12.40 -0.12
CA GLY A 49 2.28 12.06 0.37
C GLY A 49 1.84 12.92 1.55
N PHE A 50 2.75 13.24 2.45
CA PHE A 50 2.47 14.10 3.59
C PHE A 50 2.39 15.59 3.17
N VAL A 51 3.35 16.07 2.38
CA VAL A 51 3.39 17.48 1.95
C VAL A 51 2.14 17.89 1.16
N LYS A 52 1.67 17.05 0.24
CA LYS A 52 0.44 17.34 -0.52
C LYS A 52 -0.81 17.48 0.35
N SER A 53 -0.83 16.87 1.53
CA SER A 53 -2.00 16.89 2.43
C SER A 53 -2.24 18.24 3.11
N PHE A 54 -1.33 19.20 2.95
CA PHE A 54 -1.51 20.58 3.39
C PHE A 54 -2.28 21.43 2.40
N ASP A 55 -2.48 20.99 1.15
CA ASP A 55 -3.26 21.72 0.17
C ASP A 55 -4.75 21.34 0.27
N PRO A 56 -5.64 22.27 0.71
CA PRO A 56 -7.06 22.00 0.84
C PRO A 56 -7.75 21.66 -0.49
N ASN A 57 -7.21 22.13 -1.61
CA ASN A 57 -7.79 21.90 -2.94
C ASN A 57 -7.67 20.44 -3.37
N LEU A 58 -6.77 19.67 -2.75
CA LEU A 58 -6.55 18.26 -3.04
C LEU A 58 -7.38 17.32 -2.15
N ASN A 59 -8.14 17.83 -1.20
CA ASN A 59 -8.87 17.03 -0.18
C ASN A 59 -10.05 16.20 -0.73
N SER A 60 -10.42 16.34 -1.98
CA SER A 60 -11.48 15.51 -2.59
C SER A 60 -11.09 14.02 -2.62
N LEU A 61 -9.88 13.71 -3.03
CA LEU A 61 -9.33 12.35 -3.09
C LEU A 61 -8.35 12.06 -1.95
N PHE A 62 -7.55 13.05 -1.56
CA PHE A 62 -6.49 12.90 -0.57
C PHE A 62 -6.95 13.37 0.82
N PRO A 63 -6.43 12.77 1.89
CA PRO A 63 -6.75 13.17 3.25
C PRO A 63 -6.09 14.51 3.59
N ASN A 64 -6.66 15.22 4.59
CA ASN A 64 -6.00 16.34 5.22
C ASN A 64 -4.73 15.88 5.98
N TYR A 65 -3.88 16.82 6.41
CA TYR A 65 -2.58 16.55 7.03
C TYR A 65 -2.67 15.67 8.30
N ILE A 66 -3.73 15.80 9.10
CA ILE A 66 -3.95 15.00 10.31
C ILE A 66 -4.22 13.54 9.92
N ASN A 67 -5.17 13.30 9.02
CA ASN A 67 -5.52 11.95 8.57
C ASN A 67 -4.38 11.30 7.77
N SER A 68 -3.59 12.08 7.05
CA SER A 68 -2.37 11.64 6.37
C SER A 68 -1.33 11.16 7.39
N LEU A 69 -1.06 11.96 8.42
CA LEU A 69 -0.10 11.60 9.47
C LEU A 69 -0.54 10.36 10.24
N ILE A 70 -1.80 10.33 10.68
CA ILE A 70 -2.38 9.16 11.39
C ILE A 70 -2.28 7.92 10.49
N GLY A 71 -2.63 8.06 9.21
CA GLY A 71 -2.57 6.98 8.24
C GLY A 71 -1.16 6.42 8.05
N GLY A 72 -0.16 7.29 7.91
CA GLY A 72 1.24 6.89 7.78
C GLY A 72 1.75 6.13 9.02
N ILE A 73 1.51 6.68 10.22
CA ILE A 73 1.89 6.05 11.49
C ILE A 73 1.16 4.72 11.69
N PHE A 74 -0.14 4.69 11.43
CA PHE A 74 -0.98 3.50 11.59
C PHE A 74 -0.57 2.41 10.59
N GLY A 75 -0.34 2.77 9.31
CA GLY A 75 0.10 1.82 8.29
C GLY A 75 1.44 1.17 8.61
N TYR A 76 2.41 1.97 9.08
CA TYR A 76 3.69 1.43 9.54
C TYR A 76 3.51 0.58 10.80
N GLY A 77 2.78 1.11 11.78
CA GLY A 77 2.65 0.53 13.12
C GLY A 77 1.97 -0.84 13.14
N ILE A 78 0.95 -1.06 12.30
CA ILE A 78 0.28 -2.38 12.22
C ILE A 78 1.26 -3.48 11.83
N ILE A 79 1.97 -3.31 10.73
CA ILE A 79 2.91 -4.33 10.25
C ILE A 79 4.11 -4.46 11.19
N TRP A 80 4.63 -3.33 11.67
CA TRP A 80 5.71 -3.35 12.65
C TRP A 80 5.31 -4.12 13.91
N SER A 81 4.10 -3.91 14.42
CA SER A 81 3.58 -4.64 15.58
C SER A 81 3.48 -6.15 15.32
N ILE A 82 2.98 -6.54 14.14
CA ILE A 82 2.90 -7.95 13.75
C ILE A 82 4.30 -8.58 13.70
N ILE A 83 5.28 -7.90 13.09
CA ILE A 83 6.67 -8.35 13.01
C ILE A 83 7.26 -8.50 14.42
N PHE A 84 7.04 -7.49 15.28
CA PHE A 84 7.55 -7.49 16.65
C PHE A 84 7.01 -8.68 17.45
N PHE A 85 5.68 -8.89 17.46
CA PHE A 85 5.07 -10.00 18.17
C PHE A 85 5.48 -11.36 17.59
N TYR A 86 5.57 -11.49 16.26
CA TYR A 86 6.00 -12.72 15.61
C TYR A 86 7.44 -13.09 15.98
N LYS A 87 8.34 -12.10 16.02
CA LYS A 87 9.73 -12.28 16.42
C LYS A 87 9.86 -12.73 17.88
N GLN A 88 9.02 -12.19 18.77
CA GLN A 88 8.96 -12.60 20.19
C GLN A 88 8.53 -14.06 20.36
N VAL A 89 7.54 -14.51 19.57
CA VAL A 89 6.96 -15.85 19.71
C VAL A 89 7.78 -16.93 18.99
N LYS A 90 8.32 -16.64 17.81
CA LYS A 90 8.95 -17.66 16.95
C LYS A 90 10.45 -17.52 16.77
N ASN A 91 11.09 -16.47 17.30
CA ASN A 91 12.53 -16.16 17.09
C ASN A 91 12.97 -16.22 15.61
N LYS A 92 12.05 -15.93 14.68
CA LYS A 92 12.29 -15.90 13.22
C LYS A 92 11.75 -14.61 12.63
N GLU A 93 12.42 -14.08 11.63
CA GLU A 93 11.90 -12.95 10.85
C GLU A 93 10.87 -13.49 9.85
N GLY A 94 9.59 -13.18 10.07
CA GLY A 94 8.49 -13.72 9.25
C GLY A 94 8.02 -12.80 8.13
N MET A 95 8.26 -11.49 8.25
CA MET A 95 7.77 -10.47 7.29
C MET A 95 8.80 -9.34 7.18
N GLY A 96 8.93 -8.74 6.01
CA GLY A 96 9.88 -7.67 5.76
C GLY A 96 9.41 -6.32 6.29
N LEU A 97 10.31 -5.52 6.88
CA LEU A 97 10.03 -4.11 7.22
C LEU A 97 9.69 -3.26 5.97
N GLY A 98 9.95 -3.77 4.78
CA GLY A 98 9.58 -3.15 3.51
C GLY A 98 8.07 -2.96 3.37
N ASP A 99 7.30 -4.01 3.70
CA ASP A 99 5.82 -3.97 3.63
C ASP A 99 5.23 -2.93 4.58
N ALA A 100 5.82 -2.77 5.78
CA ALA A 100 5.45 -1.73 6.73
C ALA A 100 5.65 -0.32 6.14
N LYS A 101 6.78 -0.10 5.45
CA LYS A 101 7.07 1.17 4.78
C LYS A 101 6.12 1.43 3.62
N LEU A 102 5.79 0.41 2.84
CA LEU A 102 4.86 0.54 1.72
C LEU A 102 3.43 0.88 2.21
N LEU A 103 2.98 0.26 3.30
CA LEU A 103 1.71 0.63 3.93
C LEU A 103 1.74 2.03 4.53
N ALA A 104 2.89 2.48 5.08
CA ALA A 104 3.04 3.86 5.50
C ALA A 104 2.92 4.84 4.33
N VAL A 105 3.53 4.55 3.16
CA VAL A 105 3.31 5.34 1.93
C VAL A 105 1.81 5.48 1.65
N ILE A 106 1.08 4.36 1.62
CA ILE A 106 -0.36 4.35 1.35
C ILE A 106 -1.12 5.17 2.39
N GLY A 107 -0.76 5.05 3.66
CA GLY A 107 -1.36 5.82 4.75
C GLY A 107 -1.15 7.33 4.60
N PHE A 108 0.06 7.78 4.25
CA PHE A 108 0.33 9.19 3.96
C PHE A 108 -0.43 9.72 2.74
N TRP A 109 -0.65 8.85 1.73
CA TRP A 109 -1.35 9.25 0.51
C TRP A 109 -2.87 9.24 0.63
N PHE A 110 -3.45 8.27 1.32
CA PHE A 110 -4.90 8.02 1.33
C PHE A 110 -5.53 8.03 2.72
N GLY A 111 -4.71 8.23 3.76
CA GLY A 111 -5.17 8.28 5.14
C GLY A 111 -5.36 6.89 5.78
N TRP A 112 -5.76 6.90 7.04
CA TRP A 112 -5.86 5.69 7.86
C TRP A 112 -6.94 4.71 7.38
N MET A 113 -8.02 5.20 6.75
CA MET A 113 -9.11 4.36 6.23
C MET A 113 -8.66 3.45 5.10
N ALA A 114 -7.63 3.83 4.33
CA ALA A 114 -7.09 2.99 3.28
C ALA A 114 -6.43 1.73 3.83
N ILE A 115 -5.86 1.79 5.03
CA ILE A 115 -5.02 0.73 5.58
C ILE A 115 -5.77 -0.59 5.76
N PRO A 116 -6.94 -0.64 6.48
CA PRO A 116 -7.69 -1.88 6.62
C PRO A 116 -8.13 -2.47 5.29
N PHE A 117 -8.60 -1.63 4.38
CA PHE A 117 -9.04 -2.08 3.04
C PHE A 117 -7.88 -2.69 2.26
N VAL A 118 -6.74 -2.02 2.23
CA VAL A 118 -5.55 -2.47 1.48
C VAL A 118 -5.01 -3.76 2.08
N ILE A 119 -4.89 -3.88 3.40
CA ILE A 119 -4.44 -5.13 4.05
C ILE A 119 -5.37 -6.28 3.71
N PHE A 120 -6.68 -6.07 3.82
CA PHE A 120 -7.68 -7.11 3.58
C PHE A 120 -7.68 -7.55 2.12
N SER A 121 -7.75 -6.61 1.17
CA SER A 121 -7.73 -6.93 -0.27
C SER A 121 -6.43 -7.58 -0.71
N SER A 122 -5.27 -7.08 -0.23
CA SER A 122 -3.96 -7.67 -0.51
C SER A 122 -3.86 -9.10 -0.01
N SER A 123 -4.38 -9.37 1.20
CA SER A 123 -4.36 -10.70 1.79
C SER A 123 -5.23 -11.68 1.00
N ILE A 124 -6.41 -11.26 0.56
CA ILE A 124 -7.29 -12.09 -0.27
C ILE A 124 -6.62 -12.40 -1.61
N ILE A 125 -6.05 -11.40 -2.28
CA ILE A 125 -5.38 -11.58 -3.58
C ILE A 125 -4.18 -12.53 -3.42
N ALA A 126 -3.37 -12.31 -2.40
CA ALA A 126 -2.24 -13.19 -2.10
C ALA A 126 -2.70 -14.63 -1.87
N LEU A 127 -3.77 -14.84 -1.13
CA LEU A 127 -4.34 -16.16 -0.85
C LEU A 127 -4.81 -16.84 -2.13
N ILE A 128 -5.58 -16.14 -2.96
CA ILE A 128 -6.09 -16.68 -4.24
C ILE A 128 -4.94 -17.10 -5.17
N LEU A 129 -3.84 -16.34 -5.22
CA LEU A 129 -2.72 -16.62 -6.12
C LEU A 129 -1.71 -17.62 -5.56
N VAL A 130 -1.52 -17.65 -4.25
CA VAL A 130 -0.49 -18.49 -3.61
C VAL A 130 -1.02 -19.88 -3.25
N VAL A 131 -2.26 -19.99 -2.76
CA VAL A 131 -2.83 -21.28 -2.34
C VAL A 131 -2.82 -22.34 -3.43
N PRO A 132 -3.24 -22.08 -4.69
CA PRO A 132 -3.17 -23.07 -5.75
C PRO A 132 -1.74 -23.58 -6.02
N SER A 133 -0.74 -22.69 -5.93
CA SER A 133 0.66 -23.08 -6.14
C SER A 133 1.24 -23.93 -5.01
N LEU A 134 0.72 -23.76 -3.80
CA LEU A 134 1.06 -24.61 -2.65
C LEU A 134 0.40 -25.98 -2.74
N LEU A 135 -0.88 -26.04 -3.13
CA LEU A 135 -1.62 -27.30 -3.29
C LEU A 135 -1.02 -28.16 -4.40
N ASN A 136 -0.61 -27.55 -5.50
CA ASN A 136 0.06 -28.25 -6.61
C ASN A 136 1.54 -28.58 -6.34
N LYS A 137 2.02 -28.35 -5.09
CA LYS A 137 3.43 -28.59 -4.67
C LYS A 137 4.49 -27.91 -5.54
N THR A 138 4.12 -26.92 -6.33
CA THR A 138 5.05 -26.12 -7.14
C THR A 138 5.85 -25.15 -6.29
N ARG A 139 5.35 -24.81 -5.08
CA ARG A 139 6.05 -24.02 -4.05
C ARG A 139 6.09 -24.77 -2.72
N LYS A 140 7.15 -24.51 -1.94
CA LYS A 140 7.24 -25.00 -0.56
C LYS A 140 6.59 -23.99 0.40
N PHE A 141 5.98 -24.45 1.48
CA PHE A 141 5.41 -23.58 2.54
C PHE A 141 6.45 -22.65 3.18
N SER A 142 7.74 -22.96 3.07
CA SER A 142 8.84 -22.14 3.59
C SER A 142 9.40 -21.14 2.57
N SER A 143 8.86 -21.07 1.34
CA SER A 143 9.34 -20.10 0.34
C SER A 143 8.87 -18.70 0.68
N GLN A 144 9.75 -17.72 0.57
CA GLN A 144 9.40 -16.32 0.71
C GLN A 144 8.41 -15.92 -0.38
N ILE A 145 7.42 -15.11 0.01
CA ILE A 145 6.39 -14.58 -0.89
C ILE A 145 6.56 -13.06 -0.89
N PRO A 146 6.78 -12.44 -2.06
CA PRO A 146 6.82 -10.99 -2.14
C PRO A 146 5.42 -10.45 -1.87
N PHE A 147 5.21 -9.75 -0.75
CA PHE A 147 3.90 -9.23 -0.38
C PHE A 147 3.63 -7.83 -0.96
N GLY A 148 4.68 -7.07 -1.28
CA GLY A 148 4.58 -5.73 -1.87
C GLY A 148 3.71 -5.65 -3.12
N PRO A 149 3.81 -6.55 -4.10
CA PRO A 149 2.94 -6.57 -5.27
C PRO A 149 1.46 -6.63 -4.94
N TYR A 150 1.08 -7.43 -3.94
CA TYR A 150 -0.32 -7.55 -3.50
C TYR A 150 -0.80 -6.28 -2.80
N ILE A 151 0.07 -5.63 -2.00
CA ILE A 151 -0.22 -4.32 -1.39
C ILE A 151 -0.48 -3.26 -2.47
N VAL A 152 0.35 -3.23 -3.52
CA VAL A 152 0.17 -2.30 -4.66
C VAL A 152 -1.18 -2.53 -5.34
N VAL A 153 -1.53 -3.78 -5.64
CA VAL A 153 -2.83 -4.12 -6.25
C VAL A 153 -3.99 -3.76 -5.31
N GLY A 154 -3.85 -4.04 -4.02
CA GLY A 154 -4.84 -3.66 -3.00
C GLY A 154 -5.05 -2.14 -2.93
N CYS A 155 -3.98 -1.35 -3.07
CA CYS A 155 -4.08 0.11 -3.13
C CYS A 155 -4.79 0.59 -4.40
N ILE A 156 -4.53 -0.03 -5.55
CA ILE A 156 -5.24 0.28 -6.81
C ILE A 156 -6.74 0.02 -6.63
N LEU A 157 -7.11 -1.12 -6.05
CA LEU A 157 -8.50 -1.44 -5.75
C LEU A 157 -9.13 -0.42 -4.81
N TYR A 158 -8.40 0.02 -3.78
CA TYR A 158 -8.89 1.07 -2.89
C TYR A 158 -9.21 2.36 -3.64
N VAL A 159 -8.33 2.82 -4.53
CA VAL A 159 -8.55 4.04 -5.32
C VAL A 159 -9.76 3.90 -6.24
N VAL A 160 -9.96 2.73 -6.84
CA VAL A 160 -11.10 2.46 -7.73
C VAL A 160 -12.42 2.41 -6.96
N PHE A 161 -12.43 1.82 -5.76
CA PHE A 161 -13.65 1.60 -4.95
C PHE A 161 -13.78 2.56 -3.77
N ILE A 162 -13.03 3.68 -3.75
CA ILE A 162 -12.98 4.60 -2.61
C ILE A 162 -14.35 5.18 -2.25
N GLU A 163 -15.17 5.53 -3.23
CA GLU A 163 -16.50 6.10 -3.00
C GLU A 163 -17.45 5.07 -2.41
N GLN A 164 -17.47 3.85 -2.98
CA GLN A 164 -18.29 2.75 -2.47
C GLN A 164 -17.88 2.37 -1.05
N TYR A 165 -16.59 2.36 -0.77
CA TYR A 165 -16.07 2.04 0.55
C TYR A 165 -16.41 3.13 1.57
N LYS A 166 -16.34 4.42 1.21
CA LYS A 166 -16.76 5.51 2.07
C LYS A 166 -18.27 5.45 2.36
N ASN A 167 -19.09 5.20 1.36
CA ASN A 167 -20.53 5.05 1.52
C ASN A 167 -20.89 3.85 2.41
N LEU A 168 -20.15 2.76 2.35
CA LEU A 168 -20.36 1.61 3.24
C LEU A 168 -20.05 1.93 4.71
N LEU A 169 -19.09 2.81 4.98
CA LEU A 169 -18.66 3.13 6.35
C LEU A 169 -19.47 4.28 6.98
N PHE A 170 -19.95 5.22 6.17
CA PHE A 170 -20.52 6.49 6.65
C PHE A 170 -21.90 6.81 6.07
N GLY A 171 -22.40 6.02 5.10
CA GLY A 171 -23.75 6.15 4.54
C GLY A 171 -24.76 5.42 5.37
#